data_26a812f40042afb49e13483a60472c0c
#
_entry.id   26a812f40042afb49e13483a60472c0c
#
_cell.length_a   1.000
_cell.length_b   1.000
_cell.length_c   1.000
_cell.angle_alpha   90.00
_cell.angle_beta   90.00
_cell.angle_gamma   90.00
#
_symmetry.space_group_name_H-M   'P 1'
#
loop_
_entity.id
_entity.type
_entity.pdbx_description
1 polymer ?
#
loop_
_entity_poly.entity_id
_entity_poly.type
_entity_poly.pdbx_seq_one_letter_code
_entity_poly.pdbx_strand_id
1 'polypeptide(L)'
;MAARHRADQADARVTQRRADLLPNVSASALENGRTLNTATFGIDFPTPPGQPPVFDPDGQLEGPVNTLDTRAHFAQSLFDAGALGRVRSARASAAASDFDADAVADQAAASAAIAYVRAARADAQLSARVADSVLAEDLLRIAREQLSAGVGVALDVTRAQSQLAGIRAQLIAVRNDRGRTRLELLRVLALPLDMRLTLSDSLPSLRLDEPVPDEDAAIAQALRARADLRSIDAQLKAVDRQVSAVRAERLPTVAAFGDYGAIGKNGGSMLGTYNWGVQLSLPLFDGFRREGRVEEQTALHREIDVRRRDLREQASVEVRTALLDLASAREAVSAAQERVRLAEQEVAQASERFRAGVAGNADVFTASISLNGARTQVVDALASFQTARIALARAEGSARELR
;
A
#
# COMPACT_ATOMS: atom_id res chain seq x y z
N MET A 1 -5.87 -0.09 5.52
CA MET A 1 -7.12 0.71 5.39
C MET A 1 -7.03 1.74 4.26
N ALA A 2 -6.08 2.68 4.24
CA ALA A 2 -6.01 3.72 3.19
C ALA A 2 -6.00 3.18 1.74
N ALA A 3 -5.33 2.06 1.47
CA ALA A 3 -5.32 1.44 0.14
C ALA A 3 -6.71 0.87 -0.26
N ARG A 4 -7.45 0.32 0.69
CA ARG A 4 -8.84 -0.12 0.45
C ARG A 4 -9.76 1.03 0.08
N HIS A 5 -9.66 2.17 0.79
CA HIS A 5 -10.46 3.36 0.43
C HIS A 5 -10.10 3.92 -0.96
N ARG A 6 -8.87 3.69 -1.44
CA ARG A 6 -8.53 4.01 -2.84
C ARG A 6 -9.20 3.07 -3.84
N ALA A 7 -9.34 1.80 -3.50
CA ALA A 7 -10.11 0.84 -4.31
C ALA A 7 -11.60 1.21 -4.32
N ASP A 8 -12.20 1.50 -3.16
CA ASP A 8 -13.59 1.99 -3.04
C ASP A 8 -13.82 3.26 -3.89
N GLN A 9 -12.83 4.18 -3.90
CA GLN A 9 -12.88 5.39 -4.74
C GLN A 9 -12.85 5.04 -6.24
N ALA A 10 -12.08 4.04 -6.64
CA ALA A 10 -12.04 3.61 -8.03
C ALA A 10 -13.36 2.96 -8.46
N ASP A 11 -14.02 2.19 -7.58
CA ASP A 11 -15.37 1.64 -7.81
C ASP A 11 -16.43 2.73 -7.94
N ALA A 12 -16.36 3.77 -7.11
CA ALA A 12 -17.24 4.92 -7.23
C ALA A 12 -17.08 5.63 -8.58
N ARG A 13 -15.86 5.68 -9.13
CA ARG A 13 -15.61 6.20 -10.50
C ARG A 13 -16.26 5.33 -11.58
N VAL A 14 -16.32 4.00 -11.41
CA VAL A 14 -17.08 3.12 -12.32
C VAL A 14 -18.56 3.49 -12.32
N THR A 15 -19.13 3.75 -11.14
CA THR A 15 -20.52 4.18 -11.01
C THR A 15 -20.75 5.52 -11.71
N GLN A 16 -19.84 6.50 -11.55
CA GLN A 16 -19.89 7.78 -12.26
C GLN A 16 -19.86 7.60 -13.80
N ARG A 17 -18.99 6.70 -14.31
CA ARG A 17 -18.93 6.40 -15.74
C ARG A 17 -20.16 5.67 -16.27
N ARG A 18 -20.80 4.84 -15.42
CA ARG A 18 -22.09 4.20 -15.78
C ARG A 18 -23.20 5.23 -15.89
N ALA A 19 -23.17 6.29 -15.11
CA ALA A 19 -24.18 7.35 -15.15
C ALA A 19 -24.26 8.02 -16.52
N ASP A 20 -23.15 8.06 -17.30
CA ASP A 20 -23.14 8.57 -18.69
C ASP A 20 -24.08 7.76 -19.64
N LEU A 21 -24.47 6.53 -19.25
CA LEU A 21 -25.35 5.64 -20.00
C LEU A 21 -26.77 5.56 -19.44
N LEU A 22 -27.03 6.21 -18.28
CA LEU A 22 -28.32 6.17 -17.60
C LEU A 22 -29.11 7.44 -17.91
N PRO A 23 -30.45 7.41 -17.73
CA PRO A 23 -31.25 8.60 -17.82
C PRO A 23 -30.78 9.69 -16.86
N ASN A 24 -30.68 10.90 -17.36
CA ASN A 24 -30.47 12.11 -16.57
C ASN A 24 -31.77 12.94 -16.57
N VAL A 25 -32.23 13.31 -15.37
CA VAL A 25 -33.38 14.19 -15.20
C VAL A 25 -32.93 15.38 -14.38
N SER A 26 -33.18 16.58 -14.92
CA SER A 26 -32.90 17.84 -14.22
C SER A 26 -34.11 18.76 -14.30
N ALA A 27 -34.24 19.68 -13.36
CA ALA A 27 -35.26 20.73 -13.38
C ALA A 27 -34.57 22.09 -13.37
N SER A 28 -35.12 23.03 -14.13
CA SER A 28 -34.66 24.40 -14.17
C SER A 28 -35.81 25.38 -14.06
N ALA A 29 -35.53 26.53 -13.47
CA ALA A 29 -36.43 27.69 -13.48
C ALA A 29 -35.55 28.89 -13.91
N LEU A 30 -35.95 29.53 -14.96
CA LEU A 30 -35.24 30.67 -15.56
C LEU A 30 -36.19 31.86 -15.68
N GLU A 31 -35.84 32.94 -15.01
CA GLU A 31 -36.46 34.24 -15.27
C GLU A 31 -35.48 35.06 -16.13
N ASN A 32 -35.97 35.54 -17.30
CA ASN A 32 -35.17 36.25 -18.24
C ASN A 32 -35.92 37.52 -18.73
N GLY A 33 -35.28 38.67 -18.56
CA GLY A 33 -35.75 39.92 -19.10
C GLY A 33 -34.88 40.33 -20.33
N ARG A 34 -35.48 40.52 -21.47
CA ARG A 34 -34.79 40.93 -22.70
C ARG A 34 -35.50 42.03 -23.46
N THR A 35 -34.73 42.89 -24.07
CA THR A 35 -35.22 43.81 -25.11
C THR A 35 -34.90 43.22 -26.47
N LEU A 36 -35.77 43.48 -27.44
CA LEU A 36 -35.65 42.99 -28.82
C LEU A 36 -35.70 44.17 -29.79
N ASN A 37 -34.82 44.16 -30.79
CA ASN A 37 -34.94 45.05 -31.93
C ASN A 37 -35.76 44.34 -33.02
N THR A 38 -36.91 44.91 -33.39
CA THR A 38 -37.82 44.28 -34.33
C THR A 38 -37.23 44.04 -35.71
N ALA A 39 -36.28 44.85 -36.16
CA ALA A 39 -35.54 44.64 -37.40
C ALA A 39 -34.78 43.33 -37.45
N THR A 40 -34.39 42.76 -36.30
CA THR A 40 -33.64 41.48 -36.21
C THR A 40 -34.51 40.26 -36.54
N PHE A 41 -35.83 40.38 -36.57
CA PHE A 41 -36.72 39.28 -36.92
C PHE A 41 -36.69 38.94 -38.40
N GLY A 42 -36.28 39.89 -39.27
CA GLY A 42 -36.23 39.70 -40.73
C GLY A 42 -37.60 39.40 -41.35
N ILE A 43 -38.69 39.74 -40.65
CA ILE A 43 -40.07 39.51 -41.12
C ILE A 43 -40.66 40.85 -41.54
N ASP A 44 -40.95 40.95 -42.81
CA ASP A 44 -41.69 42.07 -43.36
C ASP A 44 -43.16 41.66 -43.54
N PHE A 45 -44.05 42.39 -42.88
CA PHE A 45 -45.48 42.17 -43.02
C PHE A 45 -46.04 43.16 -44.00
N PRO A 46 -46.49 42.71 -45.17
CA PRO A 46 -47.11 43.61 -46.13
C PRO A 46 -48.37 44.28 -45.52
N THR A 47 -48.31 45.58 -45.38
CA THR A 47 -49.43 46.37 -44.86
C THR A 47 -50.27 46.93 -46.02
N PRO A 48 -51.61 47.01 -45.89
CA PRO A 48 -52.46 47.65 -46.91
C PRO A 48 -52.07 49.09 -47.12
N PRO A 49 -52.22 49.60 -48.35
CA PRO A 49 -51.90 51.00 -48.66
C PRO A 49 -52.61 51.96 -47.71
N GLY A 50 -51.86 52.82 -47.00
CA GLY A 50 -52.38 53.86 -46.11
C GLY A 50 -52.40 53.44 -44.62
N GLN A 51 -51.91 52.22 -44.25
CA GLN A 51 -51.70 51.84 -42.85
C GLN A 51 -50.21 51.88 -42.54
N PRO A 52 -49.82 52.29 -41.32
CA PRO A 52 -48.42 52.22 -40.92
C PRO A 52 -47.98 50.75 -40.87
N PRO A 53 -46.71 50.46 -41.14
CA PRO A 53 -46.19 49.11 -41.02
C PRO A 53 -46.39 48.58 -39.59
N VAL A 54 -46.64 47.26 -39.47
CA VAL A 54 -46.83 46.59 -38.13
C VAL A 54 -45.55 46.67 -37.30
N PHE A 55 -44.39 46.69 -37.98
CA PHE A 55 -43.11 46.98 -37.39
C PHE A 55 -42.38 48.03 -38.23
N ASP A 56 -41.63 48.94 -37.57
CA ASP A 56 -40.80 49.91 -38.23
C ASP A 56 -39.67 49.18 -39.01
N PRO A 57 -39.54 49.40 -40.35
CA PRO A 57 -38.47 48.78 -41.12
C PRO A 57 -37.05 49.10 -40.59
N ASP A 58 -36.86 50.25 -39.98
CA ASP A 58 -35.59 50.67 -39.36
C ASP A 58 -35.36 50.04 -37.98
N GLY A 59 -36.36 49.33 -37.47
CA GLY A 59 -36.32 48.63 -36.20
C GLY A 59 -36.78 49.45 -34.99
N GLN A 60 -37.53 48.84 -34.13
CA GLN A 60 -38.03 49.42 -32.87
C GLN A 60 -37.57 48.56 -31.71
N LEU A 61 -37.16 49.23 -30.60
CA LEU A 61 -36.82 48.55 -29.37
C LEU A 61 -38.06 48.14 -28.63
N GLU A 62 -38.30 46.82 -28.59
CA GLU A 62 -39.41 46.24 -27.84
C GLU A 62 -38.91 45.66 -26.49
N GLY A 63 -39.69 45.85 -25.46
CA GLY A 63 -39.37 45.28 -24.13
C GLY A 63 -39.10 46.34 -23.04
N PRO A 64 -38.59 45.90 -21.85
CA PRO A 64 -38.16 44.54 -21.58
C PRO A 64 -39.31 43.51 -21.52
N VAL A 65 -39.15 42.41 -22.25
CA VAL A 65 -40.05 41.26 -22.18
C VAL A 65 -39.50 40.30 -21.09
N ASN A 66 -40.18 40.22 -19.98
CA ASN A 66 -39.86 39.29 -18.93
C ASN A 66 -40.53 37.96 -19.20
N THR A 67 -39.79 36.86 -19.15
CA THR A 67 -40.29 35.49 -19.28
C THR A 67 -39.83 34.64 -18.11
N LEU A 68 -40.77 33.90 -17.50
CA LEU A 68 -40.51 32.84 -16.56
C LEU A 68 -40.68 31.51 -17.27
N ASP A 69 -39.63 30.68 -17.26
CA ASP A 69 -39.61 29.36 -17.85
C ASP A 69 -39.24 28.34 -16.78
N THR A 70 -40.14 27.40 -16.52
CA THR A 70 -39.92 26.31 -15.55
C THR A 70 -40.12 24.98 -16.25
N ARG A 71 -39.05 24.14 -16.27
CA ARG A 71 -39.14 22.85 -16.96
C ARG A 71 -38.26 21.75 -16.38
N ALA A 72 -38.73 20.53 -16.57
CA ALA A 72 -37.92 19.32 -16.36
C ALA A 72 -37.29 18.89 -17.69
N HIS A 73 -36.02 18.55 -17.64
CA HIS A 73 -35.26 18.06 -18.79
C HIS A 73 -34.93 16.59 -18.59
N PHE A 74 -35.11 15.79 -19.62
CA PHE A 74 -34.71 14.39 -19.69
C PHE A 74 -33.68 14.22 -20.79
N ALA A 75 -32.59 13.51 -20.50
CA ALA A 75 -31.60 13.13 -21.50
C ALA A 75 -31.11 11.71 -21.21
N GLN A 76 -31.00 10.90 -22.25
CA GLN A 76 -30.46 9.55 -22.16
C GLN A 76 -29.66 9.20 -23.39
N SER A 77 -28.45 8.72 -23.19
CA SER A 77 -27.67 8.06 -24.25
C SER A 77 -28.29 6.69 -24.55
N LEU A 78 -28.79 6.49 -25.76
CA LEU A 78 -29.29 5.20 -26.24
C LEU A 78 -28.16 4.33 -26.83
N PHE A 79 -27.20 4.98 -27.48
CA PHE A 79 -26.00 4.33 -28.01
C PHE A 79 -24.82 5.30 -27.99
N ASP A 80 -23.79 4.96 -27.22
CA ASP A 80 -22.49 5.62 -27.19
C ASP A 80 -21.39 4.56 -26.94
N ALA A 81 -20.72 4.17 -28.01
CA ALA A 81 -19.64 3.18 -27.95
C ALA A 81 -18.42 3.71 -27.17
N GLY A 82 -18.17 5.03 -27.22
CA GLY A 82 -17.12 5.67 -26.41
C GLY A 82 -17.43 5.62 -24.92
N ALA A 83 -18.68 5.93 -24.51
CA ALA A 83 -19.10 5.83 -23.11
C ALA A 83 -19.01 4.37 -22.59
N LEU A 84 -19.45 3.39 -23.38
CA LEU A 84 -19.28 1.98 -23.04
C LEU A 84 -17.80 1.60 -22.88
N GLY A 85 -16.94 2.12 -23.75
CA GLY A 85 -15.49 1.94 -23.65
C GLY A 85 -14.93 2.55 -22.37
N ARG A 86 -15.35 3.78 -22.00
CA ARG A 86 -14.95 4.46 -20.76
C ARG A 86 -15.37 3.67 -19.50
N VAL A 87 -16.56 3.09 -19.50
CA VAL A 87 -17.00 2.20 -18.38
C VAL A 87 -16.10 0.97 -18.27
N ARG A 88 -15.75 0.34 -19.41
CA ARG A 88 -14.85 -0.84 -19.41
C ARG A 88 -13.43 -0.48 -18.94
N SER A 89 -12.90 0.66 -19.34
CA SER A 89 -11.61 1.18 -18.86
C SER A 89 -11.65 1.46 -17.35
N ALA A 90 -12.70 2.13 -16.87
CA ALA A 90 -12.86 2.41 -15.43
C ALA A 90 -12.92 1.12 -14.59
N ARG A 91 -13.62 0.07 -15.08
CA ARG A 91 -13.63 -1.24 -14.39
C ARG A 91 -12.25 -1.89 -14.32
N ALA A 92 -11.48 -1.81 -15.41
CA ALA A 92 -10.12 -2.34 -15.40
C ALA A 92 -9.20 -1.54 -14.47
N SER A 93 -9.39 -0.21 -14.38
CA SER A 93 -8.69 0.64 -13.41
C SER A 93 -9.08 0.35 -11.96
N ALA A 94 -10.36 0.04 -11.70
CA ALA A 94 -10.81 -0.38 -10.37
C ALA A 94 -10.16 -1.71 -9.96
N ALA A 95 -10.15 -2.70 -10.85
CA ALA A 95 -9.45 -3.97 -10.60
C ALA A 95 -7.94 -3.78 -10.35
N ALA A 96 -7.28 -2.83 -11.02
CA ALA A 96 -5.90 -2.49 -10.74
C ALA A 96 -5.73 -1.94 -9.32
N SER A 97 -6.65 -1.06 -8.87
CA SER A 97 -6.64 -0.50 -7.53
C SER A 97 -6.89 -1.55 -6.43
N ASP A 98 -7.68 -2.59 -6.71
CA ASP A 98 -7.86 -3.73 -5.81
C ASP A 98 -6.56 -4.51 -5.64
N PHE A 99 -5.86 -4.81 -6.73
CA PHE A 99 -4.56 -5.49 -6.65
C PHE A 99 -3.48 -4.62 -5.98
N ASP A 100 -3.52 -3.30 -6.16
CA ASP A 100 -2.65 -2.37 -5.40
C ASP A 100 -2.96 -2.43 -3.90
N ALA A 101 -4.23 -2.54 -3.52
CA ALA A 101 -4.61 -2.71 -2.11
C ALA A 101 -4.13 -4.05 -1.54
N ASP A 102 -4.15 -5.11 -2.34
CA ASP A 102 -3.59 -6.41 -1.97
C ASP A 102 -2.06 -6.36 -1.81
N ALA A 103 -1.34 -5.68 -2.72
CA ALA A 103 0.10 -5.50 -2.62
C ALA A 103 0.50 -4.73 -1.34
N VAL A 104 -0.27 -3.69 -0.98
CA VAL A 104 -0.09 -2.96 0.29
C VAL A 104 -0.39 -3.87 1.50
N ALA A 105 -1.37 -4.75 1.40
CA ALA A 105 -1.69 -5.70 2.48
C ALA A 105 -0.56 -6.73 2.67
N ASP A 106 0.04 -7.25 1.60
CA ASP A 106 1.21 -8.14 1.64
C ASP A 106 2.41 -7.44 2.29
N GLN A 107 2.67 -6.18 1.91
CA GLN A 107 3.73 -5.38 2.53
C GLN A 107 3.46 -5.11 4.01
N ALA A 108 2.21 -4.86 4.40
CA ALA A 108 1.84 -4.65 5.80
C ALA A 108 2.02 -5.94 6.62
N ALA A 109 1.64 -7.10 6.06
CA ALA A 109 1.85 -8.40 6.70
C ALA A 109 3.34 -8.70 6.92
N ALA A 110 4.18 -8.49 5.90
CA ALA A 110 5.63 -8.64 6.04
C ALA A 110 6.22 -7.69 7.09
N SER A 111 5.78 -6.43 7.11
CA SER A 111 6.23 -5.44 8.10
C SER A 111 5.82 -5.83 9.53
N ALA A 112 4.62 -6.37 9.72
CA ALA A 112 4.16 -6.88 11.02
C ALA A 112 4.97 -8.09 11.48
N ALA A 113 5.25 -9.03 10.57
CA ALA A 113 6.09 -10.20 10.87
C ALA A 113 7.53 -9.79 11.25
N ILE A 114 8.13 -8.84 10.53
CA ILE A 114 9.47 -8.31 10.87
C ILE A 114 9.45 -7.62 12.25
N ALA A 115 8.42 -6.83 12.56
CA ALA A 115 8.29 -6.19 13.87
C ALA A 115 8.14 -7.22 14.99
N TYR A 116 7.41 -8.32 14.73
CA TYR A 116 7.31 -9.45 15.65
C TYR A 116 8.66 -10.12 15.91
N VAL A 117 9.43 -10.43 14.85
CA VAL A 117 10.77 -11.01 14.96
C VAL A 117 11.71 -10.09 15.75
N ARG A 118 11.65 -8.78 15.55
CA ARG A 118 12.44 -7.79 16.32
C ARG A 118 12.07 -7.83 17.80
N ALA A 119 10.79 -7.91 18.14
CA ALA A 119 10.35 -8.00 19.52
C ALA A 119 10.79 -9.33 20.17
N ALA A 120 10.67 -10.46 19.44
CA ALA A 120 11.14 -11.77 19.90
C ALA A 120 12.67 -11.81 20.07
N ARG A 121 13.42 -11.16 19.18
CA ARG A 121 14.88 -10.99 19.33
C ARG A 121 15.23 -10.22 20.60
N ALA A 122 14.53 -9.11 20.89
CA ALA A 122 14.78 -8.31 22.08
C ALA A 122 14.46 -9.09 23.38
N ASP A 123 13.40 -9.93 23.38
CA ASP A 123 13.09 -10.81 24.50
C ASP A 123 14.18 -11.90 24.68
N ALA A 124 14.67 -12.50 23.60
CA ALA A 124 15.76 -13.48 23.64
C ALA A 124 17.09 -12.85 24.12
N GLN A 125 17.41 -11.65 23.65
CA GLN A 125 18.60 -10.91 24.13
C GLN A 125 18.50 -10.57 25.62
N LEU A 126 17.32 -10.17 26.10
CA LEU A 126 17.12 -9.94 27.54
C LEU A 126 17.36 -11.23 28.34
N SER A 127 16.83 -12.34 27.88
CA SER A 127 17.03 -13.65 28.55
C SER A 127 18.51 -14.06 28.59
N ALA A 128 19.25 -13.84 27.49
CA ALA A 128 20.69 -14.10 27.43
C ALA A 128 21.45 -13.21 28.44
N ARG A 129 21.15 -11.89 28.49
CA ARG A 129 21.82 -10.98 29.44
C ARG A 129 21.47 -11.25 30.89
N VAL A 130 20.27 -11.75 31.18
CA VAL A 130 19.92 -12.23 32.56
C VAL A 130 20.75 -13.43 32.91
N ALA A 131 20.93 -14.41 32.05
CA ALA A 131 21.79 -15.57 32.27
C ALA A 131 23.28 -15.15 32.47
N ASP A 132 23.75 -14.18 31.72
CA ASP A 132 25.10 -13.62 31.88
C ASP A 132 25.28 -12.91 33.24
N SER A 133 24.24 -12.20 33.72
CA SER A 133 24.26 -11.59 35.07
C SER A 133 24.35 -12.61 36.19
N VAL A 134 23.61 -13.71 36.09
CA VAL A 134 23.64 -14.81 37.05
C VAL A 134 25.05 -15.42 37.10
N LEU A 135 25.64 -15.71 35.95
CA LEU A 135 27.00 -16.24 35.88
C LEU A 135 28.03 -15.28 36.53
N ALA A 136 27.92 -13.98 36.23
CA ALA A 136 28.82 -12.98 36.78
C ALA A 136 28.65 -12.83 38.31
N GLU A 137 27.43 -12.96 38.85
CA GLU A 137 27.16 -12.96 40.29
C GLU A 137 27.78 -14.18 40.98
N ASP A 138 27.68 -15.35 40.37
CA ASP A 138 28.31 -16.57 40.87
C ASP A 138 29.83 -16.48 40.89
N LEU A 139 30.43 -15.95 39.82
CA LEU A 139 31.88 -15.73 39.76
C LEU A 139 32.37 -14.72 40.82
N LEU A 140 31.62 -13.67 41.07
CA LEU A 140 31.92 -12.70 42.12
C LEU A 140 31.82 -13.36 43.53
N ARG A 141 30.83 -14.22 43.75
CA ARG A 141 30.69 -14.94 45.00
C ARG A 141 31.89 -15.86 45.22
N ILE A 142 32.32 -16.64 44.22
CA ILE A 142 33.48 -17.53 44.32
C ILE A 142 34.76 -16.71 44.60
N ALA A 143 35.00 -15.62 43.90
CA ALA A 143 36.15 -14.78 44.12
C ALA A 143 36.23 -14.22 45.56
N ARG A 144 35.06 -13.83 46.15
CA ARG A 144 34.98 -13.36 47.54
C ARG A 144 35.26 -14.50 48.54
N GLU A 145 34.72 -15.68 48.30
CA GLU A 145 34.95 -16.86 49.13
C GLU A 145 36.43 -17.25 49.13
N GLN A 146 37.09 -17.28 47.96
CA GLN A 146 38.52 -17.56 47.87
C GLN A 146 39.38 -16.48 48.55
N LEU A 147 39.02 -15.19 48.44
CA LEU A 147 39.74 -14.13 49.18
C LEU A 147 39.60 -14.31 50.71
N SER A 148 38.37 -14.61 51.17
CA SER A 148 38.11 -14.83 52.60
C SER A 148 38.84 -16.07 53.14
N ALA A 149 39.04 -17.10 52.31
CA ALA A 149 39.80 -18.30 52.64
C ALA A 149 41.33 -18.11 52.55
N GLY A 150 41.79 -16.92 52.11
CA GLY A 150 43.21 -16.61 51.97
C GLY A 150 43.91 -17.19 50.75
N VAL A 151 43.16 -17.85 49.84
CA VAL A 151 43.70 -18.46 48.62
C VAL A 151 43.47 -17.62 47.36
N GLY A 152 42.66 -16.55 47.44
CA GLY A 152 42.37 -15.61 46.37
C GLY A 152 43.02 -14.23 46.54
N VAL A 153 43.01 -13.42 45.53
CA VAL A 153 43.57 -12.06 45.54
C VAL A 153 42.45 -10.99 45.37
N ALA A 154 42.64 -9.84 46.03
CA ALA A 154 41.66 -8.73 45.98
C ALA A 154 41.39 -8.23 44.56
N LEU A 155 42.37 -8.35 43.66
CA LEU A 155 42.22 -7.98 42.24
C LEU A 155 41.14 -8.79 41.54
N ASP A 156 40.98 -10.08 41.86
CA ASP A 156 39.98 -10.96 41.26
C ASP A 156 38.56 -10.53 41.65
N VAL A 157 38.38 -10.12 42.94
CA VAL A 157 37.10 -9.54 43.38
C VAL A 157 36.77 -8.26 42.67
N THR A 158 37.74 -7.35 42.49
CA THR A 158 37.55 -6.08 41.80
C THR A 158 37.20 -6.28 40.32
N ARG A 159 37.86 -7.25 39.65
CA ARG A 159 37.51 -7.61 38.26
C ARG A 159 36.11 -8.18 38.14
N ALA A 160 35.71 -9.09 39.03
CA ALA A 160 34.37 -9.66 39.05
C ALA A 160 33.30 -8.59 39.29
N GLN A 161 33.56 -7.64 40.19
CA GLN A 161 32.65 -6.50 40.42
C GLN A 161 32.52 -5.63 39.20
N SER A 162 33.61 -5.30 38.51
CA SER A 162 33.62 -4.52 37.29
C SER A 162 32.82 -5.21 36.16
N GLN A 163 33.01 -6.52 35.98
CA GLN A 163 32.28 -7.33 35.00
C GLN A 163 30.78 -7.30 35.27
N LEU A 164 30.37 -7.57 36.50
CA LEU A 164 28.96 -7.56 36.91
C LEU A 164 28.34 -6.16 36.69
N ALA A 165 29.07 -5.08 37.01
CA ALA A 165 28.61 -3.73 36.77
C ALA A 165 28.41 -3.45 35.27
N GLY A 166 29.33 -3.92 34.42
CA GLY A 166 29.20 -3.85 32.97
C GLY A 166 27.97 -4.58 32.42
N ILE A 167 27.73 -5.81 32.88
CA ILE A 167 26.56 -6.60 32.49
C ILE A 167 25.26 -5.93 32.95
N ARG A 168 25.21 -5.37 34.16
CA ARG A 168 24.05 -4.64 34.68
C ARG A 168 23.74 -3.39 33.84
N ALA A 169 24.76 -2.68 33.39
CA ALA A 169 24.57 -1.57 32.46
C ALA A 169 23.99 -2.02 31.11
N GLN A 170 24.48 -3.15 30.57
CA GLN A 170 23.91 -3.75 29.35
C GLN A 170 22.45 -4.20 29.54
N LEU A 171 22.08 -4.76 30.71
CA LEU A 171 20.70 -5.12 31.04
C LEU A 171 19.75 -3.93 30.98
N ILE A 172 20.18 -2.74 31.41
CA ILE A 172 19.36 -1.51 31.32
C ILE A 172 19.08 -1.20 29.86
N ALA A 173 20.10 -1.24 29.00
CA ALA A 173 19.96 -0.97 27.57
C ALA A 173 19.03 -1.96 26.87
N VAL A 174 19.19 -3.27 27.15
CA VAL A 174 18.35 -4.34 26.52
C VAL A 174 16.90 -4.27 27.02
N ARG A 175 16.66 -3.92 28.30
CA ARG A 175 15.30 -3.69 28.81
C ARG A 175 14.61 -2.52 28.09
N ASN A 176 15.34 -1.45 27.83
CA ASN A 176 14.83 -0.32 27.06
C ASN A 176 14.53 -0.74 25.62
N ASP A 177 15.44 -1.43 24.95
CA ASP A 177 15.23 -1.95 23.58
C ASP A 177 13.99 -2.85 23.47
N ARG A 178 13.82 -3.77 24.44
CA ARG A 178 12.59 -4.59 24.55
C ARG A 178 11.32 -3.73 24.65
N GLY A 179 11.35 -2.66 25.44
CA GLY A 179 10.22 -1.75 25.54
C GLY A 179 9.92 -1.05 24.21
N ARG A 180 10.94 -0.57 23.52
CA ARG A 180 10.82 0.11 22.23
C ARG A 180 10.31 -0.81 21.13
N THR A 181 10.83 -2.02 21.01
CA THR A 181 10.40 -2.99 19.98
C THR A 181 8.96 -3.44 20.18
N ARG A 182 8.49 -3.55 21.43
CA ARG A 182 7.07 -3.84 21.75
C ARG A 182 6.14 -2.69 21.37
N LEU A 183 6.52 -1.45 21.64
CA LEU A 183 5.77 -0.28 21.21
C LEU A 183 5.69 -0.20 19.67
N GLU A 184 6.80 -0.50 19.00
CA GLU A 184 6.82 -0.56 17.53
C GLU A 184 5.89 -1.64 16.98
N LEU A 185 5.87 -2.83 17.59
CA LEU A 185 4.97 -3.91 17.22
C LEU A 185 3.50 -3.50 17.42
N LEU A 186 3.15 -2.90 18.55
CA LEU A 186 1.80 -2.39 18.80
C LEU A 186 1.39 -1.34 17.73
N ARG A 187 2.30 -0.43 17.40
CA ARG A 187 2.08 0.59 16.36
C ARG A 187 1.82 -0.04 14.99
N VAL A 188 2.63 -1.02 14.58
CA VAL A 188 2.50 -1.69 13.28
C VAL A 188 1.20 -2.50 13.21
N LEU A 189 0.79 -3.12 14.32
CA LEU A 189 -0.48 -3.85 14.43
C LEU A 189 -1.69 -2.92 14.60
N ALA A 190 -1.47 -1.61 14.70
CA ALA A 190 -2.51 -0.61 14.99
C ALA A 190 -3.30 -0.91 16.29
N LEU A 191 -2.61 -1.44 17.30
CA LEU A 191 -3.15 -1.69 18.64
C LEU A 191 -2.87 -0.51 19.58
N PRO A 192 -3.67 -0.33 20.65
CA PRO A 192 -3.41 0.69 21.67
C PRO A 192 -2.01 0.54 22.27
N LEU A 193 -1.26 1.64 22.42
CA LEU A 193 0.13 1.61 22.87
C LEU A 193 0.30 1.27 24.35
N ASP A 194 -0.77 1.33 25.12
CA ASP A 194 -0.84 0.95 26.55
C ASP A 194 -1.19 -0.53 26.76
N MET A 195 -1.49 -1.26 25.68
CA MET A 195 -1.81 -2.69 25.73
C MET A 195 -0.58 -3.50 26.21
N ARG A 196 -0.80 -4.40 27.16
CA ARG A 196 0.23 -5.37 27.57
C ARG A 196 0.31 -6.50 26.55
N LEU A 197 1.45 -6.58 25.86
CA LEU A 197 1.72 -7.60 24.86
C LEU A 197 2.62 -8.69 25.45
N THR A 198 2.21 -9.95 25.30
CA THR A 198 3.05 -11.14 25.53
C THR A 198 3.22 -11.90 24.24
N LEU A 199 4.45 -12.22 23.87
CA LEU A 199 4.73 -13.04 22.70
C LEU A 199 4.47 -14.50 23.05
N SER A 200 3.79 -15.25 22.17
CA SER A 200 3.49 -16.68 22.36
C SER A 200 4.70 -17.55 22.06
N ASP A 201 5.53 -17.12 21.12
CA ASP A 201 6.64 -17.92 20.61
C ASP A 201 7.98 -17.33 21.05
N SER A 202 8.93 -18.22 21.30
CA SER A 202 10.31 -17.85 21.50
C SER A 202 11.08 -17.93 20.17
N LEU A 203 12.10 -17.11 19.99
CA LEU A 203 12.90 -17.10 18.76
C LEU A 203 13.48 -18.49 18.41
N PRO A 204 13.97 -19.33 19.38
CA PRO A 204 14.45 -20.67 19.10
C PRO A 204 13.37 -21.68 18.69
N SER A 205 12.09 -21.44 19.02
CA SER A 205 11.00 -22.36 18.68
C SER A 205 10.50 -22.23 17.24
N LEU A 206 10.97 -21.22 16.52
CA LEU A 206 10.60 -20.98 15.14
C LEU A 206 11.31 -21.99 14.22
N ARG A 207 10.54 -22.62 13.30
CA ARG A 207 10.98 -23.74 12.46
C ARG A 207 12.25 -23.40 11.66
N LEU A 208 13.30 -24.20 11.85
CA LEU A 208 14.55 -24.13 11.09
C LEU A 208 14.60 -25.19 9.96
N ASP A 209 13.70 -26.19 10.00
CA ASP A 209 13.79 -27.41 9.19
C ASP A 209 13.04 -27.33 7.84
N GLU A 210 12.42 -26.19 7.52
CA GLU A 210 11.77 -26.04 6.21
C GLU A 210 12.79 -26.12 5.09
N PRO A 211 12.57 -26.97 4.06
CA PRO A 211 13.46 -27.03 2.92
C PRO A 211 13.47 -25.69 2.16
N VAL A 212 14.64 -25.28 1.67
CA VAL A 212 14.76 -24.14 0.78
C VAL A 212 14.05 -24.53 -0.53
N PRO A 213 13.09 -23.74 -1.02
CA PRO A 213 12.40 -24.06 -2.29
C PRO A 213 13.37 -23.99 -3.46
N ASP A 214 13.01 -24.70 -4.53
CA ASP A 214 13.73 -24.60 -5.80
C ASP A 214 13.59 -23.21 -6.43
N GLU A 215 14.67 -22.68 -6.98
CA GLU A 215 14.74 -21.32 -7.50
C GLU A 215 13.70 -21.07 -8.60
N ASP A 216 13.61 -21.97 -9.60
CA ASP A 216 12.72 -21.81 -10.72
C ASP A 216 11.25 -21.92 -10.29
N ALA A 217 10.96 -22.79 -9.33
CA ALA A 217 9.62 -22.92 -8.75
C ALA A 217 9.22 -21.68 -7.98
N ALA A 218 10.12 -21.10 -7.17
CA ALA A 218 9.88 -19.89 -6.40
C ALA A 218 9.66 -18.65 -7.31
N ILE A 219 10.46 -18.51 -8.37
CA ILE A 219 10.28 -17.45 -9.37
C ILE A 219 8.94 -17.62 -10.08
N ALA A 220 8.60 -18.85 -10.52
CA ALA A 220 7.32 -19.11 -11.18
C ALA A 220 6.13 -18.81 -10.24
N GLN A 221 6.26 -19.09 -8.95
CA GLN A 221 5.29 -18.72 -7.92
C GLN A 221 5.14 -17.20 -7.84
N ALA A 222 6.24 -16.47 -7.67
CA ALA A 222 6.26 -15.01 -7.57
C ALA A 222 5.57 -14.34 -8.77
N LEU A 223 5.93 -14.76 -9.99
CA LEU A 223 5.37 -14.22 -11.22
C LEU A 223 3.86 -14.46 -11.38
N ARG A 224 3.29 -15.44 -10.67
CA ARG A 224 1.84 -15.73 -10.68
C ARG A 224 1.11 -15.09 -9.50
N ALA A 225 1.71 -15.09 -8.31
CA ALA A 225 1.02 -14.76 -7.06
C ALA A 225 1.11 -13.28 -6.68
N ARG A 226 2.19 -12.58 -7.06
CA ARG A 226 2.44 -11.19 -6.63
C ARG A 226 1.32 -10.24 -7.07
N ALA A 227 0.78 -9.52 -6.11
CA ALA A 227 -0.32 -8.59 -6.34
C ALA A 227 0.11 -7.36 -7.15
N ASP A 228 1.34 -6.88 -7.00
CA ASP A 228 1.90 -5.76 -7.78
C ASP A 228 2.02 -6.09 -9.28
N LEU A 229 2.39 -7.33 -9.65
CA LEU A 229 2.40 -7.79 -11.04
C LEU A 229 0.99 -7.89 -11.62
N ARG A 230 0.03 -8.34 -10.82
CA ARG A 230 -1.39 -8.37 -11.24
C ARG A 230 -1.95 -6.96 -11.41
N SER A 231 -1.53 -6.02 -10.57
CA SER A 231 -1.93 -4.61 -10.70
C SER A 231 -1.44 -4.01 -12.01
N ILE A 232 -0.14 -4.15 -12.34
CA ILE A 232 0.39 -3.57 -13.57
C ILE A 232 -0.22 -4.20 -14.84
N ASP A 233 -0.54 -5.51 -14.81
CA ASP A 233 -1.27 -6.19 -15.88
C ASP A 233 -2.71 -5.65 -16.04
N ALA A 234 -3.38 -5.32 -14.92
CA ALA A 234 -4.70 -4.69 -14.95
C ALA A 234 -4.65 -3.23 -15.43
N GLN A 235 -3.60 -2.48 -15.07
CA GLN A 235 -3.35 -1.12 -15.58
C GLN A 235 -3.15 -1.14 -17.10
N LEU A 236 -2.38 -2.09 -17.61
CA LEU A 236 -2.17 -2.26 -19.06
C LEU A 236 -3.51 -2.50 -19.79
N LYS A 237 -4.35 -3.40 -19.25
CA LYS A 237 -5.70 -3.65 -19.77
C LYS A 237 -6.59 -2.40 -19.71
N ALA A 238 -6.46 -1.57 -18.67
CA ALA A 238 -7.22 -0.33 -18.54
C ALA A 238 -6.88 0.67 -19.65
N VAL A 239 -5.58 0.82 -19.94
CA VAL A 239 -5.11 1.69 -21.02
C VAL A 239 -5.54 1.15 -22.40
N ASP A 240 -5.46 -0.16 -22.65
CA ASP A 240 -5.99 -0.78 -23.88
C ASP A 240 -7.48 -0.48 -24.10
N ARG A 241 -8.26 -0.57 -23.00
CA ARG A 241 -9.69 -0.22 -23.05
C ARG A 241 -9.90 1.27 -23.30
N GLN A 242 -9.02 2.12 -22.77
CA GLN A 242 -9.07 3.56 -23.00
C GLN A 242 -8.74 3.91 -24.45
N VAL A 243 -7.70 3.30 -25.04
CA VAL A 243 -7.40 3.44 -26.49
C VAL A 243 -8.61 3.04 -27.33
N SER A 244 -9.23 1.91 -26.99
CA SER A 244 -10.41 1.41 -27.68
C SER A 244 -11.61 2.36 -27.52
N ALA A 245 -11.79 2.96 -26.35
CA ALA A 245 -12.86 3.92 -26.07
C ALA A 245 -12.68 5.20 -26.92
N VAL A 246 -11.47 5.75 -26.99
CA VAL A 246 -11.18 6.94 -27.80
C VAL A 246 -11.39 6.66 -29.30
N ARG A 247 -10.97 5.48 -29.77
CA ARG A 247 -11.24 5.07 -31.17
C ARG A 247 -12.73 4.93 -31.46
N ALA A 248 -13.52 4.43 -30.50
CA ALA A 248 -14.96 4.26 -30.62
C ALA A 248 -15.73 5.60 -30.67
N GLU A 249 -15.14 6.70 -30.24
CA GLU A 249 -15.71 8.06 -30.38
C GLU A 249 -15.87 8.51 -31.86
N ARG A 250 -15.36 7.74 -32.83
CA ARG A 250 -15.62 7.91 -34.25
C ARG A 250 -16.99 7.39 -34.69
N LEU A 251 -17.59 6.52 -33.89
CA LEU A 251 -18.89 5.94 -34.18
C LEU A 251 -20.00 6.95 -33.90
N PRO A 252 -21.14 6.83 -34.60
CA PRO A 252 -22.30 7.63 -34.29
C PRO A 252 -22.77 7.46 -32.86
N THR A 253 -23.28 8.51 -32.23
CA THR A 253 -23.97 8.45 -30.96
C THR A 253 -25.45 8.72 -31.16
N VAL A 254 -26.31 8.02 -30.43
CA VAL A 254 -27.76 8.18 -30.42
C VAL A 254 -28.19 8.55 -29.02
N ALA A 255 -28.90 9.68 -28.89
CA ALA A 255 -29.44 10.15 -27.61
C ALA A 255 -30.92 10.48 -27.74
N ALA A 256 -31.69 10.10 -26.74
CA ALA A 256 -33.06 10.61 -26.56
C ALA A 256 -33.02 11.82 -25.63
N PHE A 257 -33.78 12.81 -25.95
CA PHE A 257 -33.98 13.97 -25.10
C PHE A 257 -35.45 14.37 -25.04
N GLY A 258 -35.83 15.06 -23.98
CA GLY A 258 -37.16 15.61 -23.83
C GLY A 258 -37.19 16.67 -22.74
N ASP A 259 -38.08 17.61 -22.92
CA ASP A 259 -38.39 18.58 -21.87
C ASP A 259 -39.91 18.78 -21.78
N TYR A 260 -40.37 18.99 -20.56
CA TYR A 260 -41.74 19.31 -20.24
C TYR A 260 -41.77 20.42 -19.18
N GLY A 261 -42.52 21.48 -19.46
CA GLY A 261 -42.56 22.62 -18.55
C GLY A 261 -43.64 23.63 -18.92
N ALA A 262 -43.52 24.80 -18.30
CA ALA A 262 -44.41 25.92 -18.60
C ALA A 262 -43.60 27.22 -18.76
N ILE A 263 -43.95 28.03 -19.74
CA ILE A 263 -43.35 29.33 -20.00
C ILE A 263 -44.41 30.41 -20.11
N GLY A 264 -44.14 31.58 -19.56
CA GLY A 264 -45.09 32.72 -19.60
C GLY A 264 -44.40 34.04 -19.28
N LYS A 265 -45.15 35.17 -19.45
CA LYS A 265 -44.64 36.49 -19.06
C LYS A 265 -44.47 36.67 -17.58
N ASN A 266 -45.33 36.03 -16.76
CA ASN A 266 -45.33 36.04 -15.28
C ASN A 266 -45.97 34.75 -14.81
N GLY A 267 -45.94 34.43 -13.49
CA GLY A 267 -46.52 33.21 -12.95
C GLY A 267 -48.02 32.98 -13.23
N GLY A 268 -48.77 34.04 -13.59
CA GLY A 268 -50.21 33.93 -13.92
C GLY A 268 -50.56 33.64 -15.38
N SER A 269 -49.57 33.66 -16.31
CA SER A 269 -49.76 33.44 -17.74
C SER A 269 -48.91 32.31 -18.34
N MET A 270 -48.61 31.34 -17.50
CA MET A 270 -47.76 30.17 -17.89
C MET A 270 -48.57 29.18 -18.71
N LEU A 271 -48.05 28.77 -19.86
CA LEU A 271 -48.59 27.74 -20.73
C LEU A 271 -47.67 26.52 -20.74
N GLY A 272 -48.26 25.35 -20.69
CA GLY A 272 -47.51 24.08 -20.78
C GLY A 272 -46.90 23.90 -22.18
N THR A 273 -45.61 23.60 -22.23
CA THR A 273 -44.90 23.29 -23.44
C THR A 273 -44.05 22.04 -23.29
N TYR A 274 -43.85 21.29 -24.35
CA TYR A 274 -42.97 20.13 -24.35
C TYR A 274 -42.18 20.08 -25.69
N ASN A 275 -41.05 19.39 -25.59
CA ASN A 275 -40.27 19.04 -26.75
C ASN A 275 -39.64 17.66 -26.47
N TRP A 276 -39.55 16.79 -27.46
CA TRP A 276 -38.87 15.53 -27.37
C TRP A 276 -38.32 15.11 -28.73
N GLY A 277 -37.28 14.29 -28.69
CA GLY A 277 -36.68 13.81 -29.93
C GLY A 277 -35.60 12.75 -29.66
N VAL A 278 -35.13 12.21 -30.79
CA VAL A 278 -33.94 11.36 -30.85
C VAL A 278 -32.93 12.04 -31.75
N GLN A 279 -31.74 12.23 -31.24
CA GLN A 279 -30.65 12.86 -31.95
C GLN A 279 -29.59 11.82 -32.32
N LEU A 280 -29.24 11.77 -33.61
CA LEU A 280 -28.07 11.07 -34.12
C LEU A 280 -26.96 12.09 -34.36
N SER A 281 -25.80 11.88 -33.75
CA SER A 281 -24.61 12.71 -33.91
C SER A 281 -23.45 11.90 -34.45
N LEU A 282 -22.84 12.35 -35.55
CA LEU A 282 -21.65 11.74 -36.14
C LEU A 282 -20.54 12.78 -36.22
N PRO A 283 -19.45 12.65 -35.43
CA PRO A 283 -18.33 13.59 -35.49
C PRO A 283 -17.45 13.30 -36.70
N LEU A 284 -17.51 14.17 -37.69
CA LEU A 284 -16.77 14.03 -38.97
C LEU A 284 -15.31 14.46 -38.84
N PHE A 285 -15.08 15.62 -38.21
CA PHE A 285 -13.75 16.18 -38.01
C PHE A 285 -13.68 16.94 -36.67
N ASP A 286 -12.61 16.79 -35.93
CA ASP A 286 -12.42 17.40 -34.60
C ASP A 286 -11.04 18.07 -34.44
N GLY A 287 -10.36 18.39 -35.53
CA GLY A 287 -9.04 19.01 -35.52
C GLY A 287 -7.94 18.11 -35.04
N PHE A 288 -7.99 16.82 -35.36
CA PHE A 288 -7.03 15.78 -34.93
C PHE A 288 -6.97 15.52 -33.39
N ARG A 289 -7.95 16.00 -32.66
CA ARG A 289 -8.00 15.82 -31.19
C ARG A 289 -8.03 14.34 -30.80
N ARG A 290 -8.79 13.50 -31.49
CA ARG A 290 -8.89 12.05 -31.22
C ARG A 290 -7.60 11.33 -31.57
N GLU A 291 -6.95 11.69 -32.66
CA GLU A 291 -5.67 11.14 -33.08
C GLU A 291 -4.61 11.39 -32.00
N GLY A 292 -4.47 12.64 -31.53
CA GLY A 292 -3.55 13.01 -30.47
C GLY A 292 -3.85 12.24 -29.15
N ARG A 293 -5.14 12.07 -28.80
CA ARG A 293 -5.51 11.26 -27.63
C ARG A 293 -5.19 9.77 -27.81
N VAL A 294 -5.31 9.21 -29.01
CA VAL A 294 -4.90 7.83 -29.30
C VAL A 294 -3.39 7.69 -29.18
N GLU A 295 -2.62 8.64 -29.69
CA GLU A 295 -1.16 8.65 -29.58
C GLU A 295 -0.71 8.76 -28.12
N GLU A 296 -1.31 9.68 -27.34
CA GLU A 296 -1.07 9.81 -25.88
C GLU A 296 -1.28 8.48 -25.14
N GLN A 297 -2.45 7.86 -25.34
CA GLN A 297 -2.75 6.60 -24.67
C GLN A 297 -1.88 5.43 -25.16
N THR A 298 -1.47 5.45 -26.42
CA THR A 298 -0.53 4.46 -26.97
C THR A 298 0.87 4.64 -26.39
N ALA A 299 1.33 5.85 -26.17
CA ALA A 299 2.59 6.14 -25.50
C ALA A 299 2.54 5.67 -24.04
N LEU A 300 1.45 5.94 -23.32
CA LEU A 300 1.23 5.44 -21.95
C LEU A 300 1.21 3.90 -21.89
N HIS A 301 0.58 3.24 -22.87
CA HIS A 301 0.62 1.78 -22.97
C HIS A 301 2.05 1.25 -23.05
N ARG A 302 2.88 1.84 -23.91
CA ARG A 302 4.29 1.46 -24.07
C ARG A 302 5.09 1.70 -22.78
N GLU A 303 4.86 2.81 -22.10
CA GLU A 303 5.48 3.10 -20.80
C GLU A 303 5.15 2.02 -19.76
N ILE A 304 3.88 1.67 -19.60
CA ILE A 304 3.44 0.64 -18.65
C ILE A 304 4.00 -0.74 -19.05
N ASP A 305 4.09 -1.07 -20.33
CA ASP A 305 4.68 -2.33 -20.79
C ASP A 305 6.17 -2.44 -20.47
N VAL A 306 6.92 -1.34 -20.56
CA VAL A 306 8.32 -1.30 -20.10
C VAL A 306 8.39 -1.50 -18.59
N ARG A 307 7.59 -0.78 -17.81
CA ARG A 307 7.53 -0.97 -16.34
C ARG A 307 7.14 -2.40 -15.96
N ARG A 308 6.23 -3.03 -16.69
CA ARG A 308 5.82 -4.42 -16.43
C ARG A 308 6.99 -5.38 -16.61
N ARG A 309 7.81 -5.21 -17.67
CA ARG A 309 9.00 -6.02 -17.89
C ARG A 309 10.02 -5.83 -16.77
N ASP A 310 10.31 -4.60 -16.43
CA ASP A 310 11.24 -4.26 -15.34
C ASP A 310 10.78 -4.84 -13.99
N LEU A 311 9.49 -4.70 -13.64
CA LEU A 311 8.93 -5.25 -12.41
C LEU A 311 9.01 -6.79 -12.35
N ARG A 312 8.89 -7.48 -13.48
CA ARG A 312 9.05 -8.96 -13.55
C ARG A 312 10.49 -9.37 -13.31
N GLU A 313 11.45 -8.65 -13.90
CA GLU A 313 12.87 -8.88 -13.67
C GLU A 313 13.24 -8.59 -12.21
N GLN A 314 12.77 -7.47 -11.68
CA GLN A 314 12.95 -7.12 -10.26
C GLN A 314 12.38 -8.21 -9.34
N ALA A 315 11.19 -8.73 -9.61
CA ALA A 315 10.61 -9.82 -8.83
C ALA A 315 11.50 -11.07 -8.84
N SER A 316 12.08 -11.40 -9.99
CA SER A 316 13.02 -12.54 -10.11
C SER A 316 14.30 -12.30 -9.31
N VAL A 317 14.85 -11.08 -9.34
CA VAL A 317 16.03 -10.71 -8.54
C VAL A 317 15.70 -10.74 -7.04
N GLU A 318 14.54 -10.23 -6.63
CA GLU A 318 14.10 -10.26 -5.21
C GLU A 318 14.00 -11.69 -4.69
N VAL A 319 13.44 -12.64 -5.47
CA VAL A 319 13.36 -14.06 -5.09
C VAL A 319 14.74 -14.67 -4.96
N ARG A 320 15.61 -14.49 -5.94
CA ARG A 320 16.98 -15.00 -5.91
C ARG A 320 17.77 -14.48 -4.72
N THR A 321 17.71 -13.18 -4.47
CA THR A 321 18.35 -12.56 -3.30
C THR A 321 17.83 -13.15 -2.00
N ALA A 322 16.50 -13.29 -1.87
CA ALA A 322 15.88 -13.85 -0.66
C ALA A 322 16.28 -15.33 -0.42
N LEU A 323 16.44 -16.12 -1.49
CA LEU A 323 16.91 -17.50 -1.41
C LEU A 323 18.37 -17.57 -0.96
N LEU A 324 19.25 -16.72 -1.50
CA LEU A 324 20.65 -16.60 -1.07
C LEU A 324 20.77 -16.18 0.40
N ASP A 325 19.98 -15.18 0.81
CA ASP A 325 19.94 -14.70 2.19
C ASP A 325 19.44 -15.80 3.14
N LEU A 326 18.43 -16.57 2.74
CA LEU A 326 17.88 -17.66 3.53
C LEU A 326 18.89 -18.79 3.71
N ALA A 327 19.59 -19.18 2.64
CA ALA A 327 20.63 -20.21 2.69
C ALA A 327 21.78 -19.78 3.60
N SER A 328 22.30 -18.58 3.41
CA SER A 328 23.37 -18.01 4.23
C SER A 328 22.98 -17.87 5.71
N ALA A 329 21.75 -17.37 5.98
CA ALA A 329 21.27 -17.25 7.34
C ALA A 329 21.09 -18.60 8.04
N ARG A 330 20.71 -19.66 7.31
CA ARG A 330 20.61 -21.03 7.84
C ARG A 330 21.99 -21.55 8.27
N GLU A 331 23.00 -21.38 7.43
CA GLU A 331 24.38 -21.77 7.77
C GLU A 331 24.92 -20.97 8.97
N ALA A 332 24.63 -19.67 9.02
CA ALA A 332 25.00 -18.81 10.13
C ALA A 332 24.40 -19.26 11.47
N VAL A 333 23.14 -19.74 11.47
CA VAL A 333 22.49 -20.30 12.67
C VAL A 333 23.25 -21.53 13.15
N SER A 334 23.58 -22.49 12.27
CA SER A 334 24.31 -23.70 12.63
C SER A 334 25.70 -23.37 13.21
N ALA A 335 26.43 -22.47 12.58
CA ALA A 335 27.75 -22.03 13.07
C ALA A 335 27.65 -21.30 14.43
N ALA A 336 26.63 -20.45 14.62
CA ALA A 336 26.43 -19.74 15.87
C ALA A 336 26.03 -20.68 17.02
N GLN A 337 25.21 -21.71 16.76
CA GLN A 337 24.83 -22.73 17.75
C GLN A 337 26.06 -23.54 18.20
N GLU A 338 26.91 -23.96 17.26
CA GLU A 338 28.15 -24.68 17.59
C GLU A 338 29.10 -23.80 18.42
N ARG A 339 29.20 -22.50 18.09
CA ARG A 339 29.99 -21.56 18.89
C ARG A 339 29.49 -21.41 20.31
N VAL A 340 28.17 -21.35 20.54
CA VAL A 340 27.61 -21.31 21.90
C VAL A 340 27.97 -22.59 22.67
N ARG A 341 27.81 -23.77 22.03
CA ARG A 341 28.13 -25.06 22.64
C ARG A 341 29.60 -25.14 23.10
N LEU A 342 30.52 -24.67 22.24
CA LEU A 342 31.96 -24.66 22.57
C LEU A 342 32.29 -23.63 23.66
N ALA A 343 31.69 -22.43 23.61
CA ALA A 343 31.89 -21.39 24.62
C ALA A 343 31.32 -21.81 26.00
N GLU A 344 30.24 -22.55 26.05
CA GLU A 344 29.72 -23.13 27.32
C GLU A 344 30.66 -24.15 27.90
N GLN A 345 31.28 -25.01 27.08
CA GLN A 345 32.31 -25.94 27.51
C GLN A 345 33.56 -25.22 28.04
N GLU A 346 34.00 -24.13 27.34
CA GLU A 346 35.13 -23.31 27.76
C GLU A 346 34.88 -22.67 29.14
N VAL A 347 33.70 -22.08 29.38
CA VAL A 347 33.33 -21.51 30.69
C VAL A 347 33.29 -22.58 31.76
N ALA A 348 32.71 -23.74 31.47
CA ALA A 348 32.66 -24.84 32.44
C ALA A 348 34.07 -25.29 32.88
N GLN A 349 34.96 -25.54 31.90
CA GLN A 349 36.36 -25.98 32.20
C GLN A 349 37.15 -24.88 32.91
N ALA A 350 37.05 -23.62 32.51
CA ALA A 350 37.73 -22.51 33.17
C ALA A 350 37.22 -22.31 34.59
N SER A 351 35.91 -22.43 34.82
CA SER A 351 35.29 -22.29 36.13
C SER A 351 35.73 -23.40 37.09
N GLU A 352 35.85 -24.65 36.61
CA GLU A 352 36.36 -25.77 37.40
C GLU A 352 37.81 -25.58 37.82
N ARG A 353 38.69 -25.16 36.88
CA ARG A 353 40.10 -24.87 37.19
C ARG A 353 40.23 -23.71 38.19
N PHE A 354 39.40 -22.70 38.07
CA PHE A 354 39.35 -21.56 39.00
C PHE A 354 38.89 -22.02 40.41
N ARG A 355 37.82 -22.81 40.50
CA ARG A 355 37.35 -23.36 41.78
C ARG A 355 38.39 -24.25 42.48
N ALA A 356 39.15 -25.01 41.70
CA ALA A 356 40.24 -25.85 42.19
C ALA A 356 41.52 -25.05 42.57
N GLY A 357 41.54 -23.73 42.34
CA GLY A 357 42.67 -22.87 42.67
C GLY A 357 43.89 -23.06 41.75
N VAL A 358 43.77 -23.81 40.62
CA VAL A 358 44.85 -24.09 39.66
C VAL A 358 44.91 -23.10 38.50
N ALA A 359 43.96 -22.16 38.39
CA ALA A 359 43.93 -21.10 37.37
C ALA A 359 43.45 -19.80 37.99
N GLY A 360 43.94 -18.69 37.45
CA GLY A 360 43.45 -17.35 37.82
C GLY A 360 42.08 -17.03 37.25
N ASN A 361 41.44 -15.98 37.78
CA ASN A 361 40.13 -15.50 37.34
C ASN A 361 40.13 -15.01 35.87
N ALA A 362 41.29 -14.67 35.29
CA ALA A 362 41.42 -14.14 33.95
C ALA A 362 40.87 -15.10 32.86
N ASP A 363 41.12 -16.41 33.02
CA ASP A 363 40.66 -17.45 32.09
C ASP A 363 39.13 -17.52 32.07
N VAL A 364 38.51 -17.51 33.27
CA VAL A 364 37.04 -17.53 33.39
C VAL A 364 36.40 -16.29 32.85
N PHE A 365 37.05 -15.11 33.01
CA PHE A 365 36.58 -13.86 32.43
C PHE A 365 36.58 -13.91 30.89
N THR A 366 37.68 -14.36 30.31
CA THR A 366 37.82 -14.46 28.86
C THR A 366 36.75 -15.42 28.29
N ALA A 367 36.60 -16.60 28.92
CA ALA A 367 35.58 -17.56 28.53
C ALA A 367 34.14 -16.97 28.69
N SER A 368 33.85 -16.23 29.77
CA SER A 368 32.56 -15.59 29.97
C SER A 368 32.25 -14.51 28.89
N ILE A 369 33.22 -13.71 28.52
CA ILE A 369 33.09 -12.73 27.42
C ILE A 369 32.83 -13.44 26.08
N SER A 370 33.55 -14.54 25.83
CA SER A 370 33.34 -15.39 24.65
C SER A 370 31.91 -15.94 24.60
N LEU A 371 31.40 -16.48 25.73
CA LEU A 371 30.04 -17.00 25.83
C LEU A 371 28.98 -15.90 25.62
N ASN A 372 29.16 -14.73 26.22
CA ASN A 372 28.26 -13.59 26.04
C ASN A 372 28.17 -13.15 24.58
N GLY A 373 29.31 -13.14 23.88
CA GLY A 373 29.37 -12.87 22.44
C GLY A 373 28.67 -13.96 21.62
N ALA A 374 28.91 -15.23 21.95
CA ALA A 374 28.30 -16.37 21.26
C ALA A 374 26.76 -16.39 21.44
N ARG A 375 26.25 -16.14 22.64
CA ARG A 375 24.80 -16.04 22.93
C ARG A 375 24.13 -14.90 22.15
N THR A 376 24.81 -13.76 22.03
CA THR A 376 24.32 -12.65 21.21
C THR A 376 24.24 -13.05 19.74
N GLN A 377 25.29 -13.68 19.24
CA GLN A 377 25.41 -14.09 17.85
C GLN A 377 24.34 -15.13 17.46
N VAL A 378 24.00 -16.09 18.31
CA VAL A 378 22.95 -17.08 17.97
C VAL A 378 21.57 -16.41 17.93
N VAL A 379 21.29 -15.48 18.84
CA VAL A 379 20.02 -14.71 18.82
C VAL A 379 19.92 -13.88 17.53
N ASP A 380 21.02 -13.24 17.13
CA ASP A 380 21.06 -12.44 15.91
C ASP A 380 20.93 -13.30 14.64
N ALA A 381 21.58 -14.46 14.60
CA ALA A 381 21.49 -15.42 13.50
C ALA A 381 20.06 -15.96 13.34
N LEU A 382 19.40 -16.35 14.44
CA LEU A 382 17.99 -16.78 14.44
C LEU A 382 17.05 -15.69 13.94
N ALA A 383 17.23 -14.45 14.40
CA ALA A 383 16.44 -13.31 13.94
C ALA A 383 16.65 -13.02 12.43
N SER A 384 17.89 -13.11 11.97
CA SER A 384 18.24 -12.95 10.55
C SER A 384 17.60 -14.03 9.69
N PHE A 385 17.63 -15.29 10.13
CA PHE A 385 16.97 -16.40 9.43
C PHE A 385 15.47 -16.17 9.30
N GLN A 386 14.79 -15.77 10.38
CA GLN A 386 13.35 -15.48 10.30
C GLN A 386 13.04 -14.28 9.41
N THR A 387 13.89 -13.26 9.42
CA THR A 387 13.75 -12.11 8.54
C THR A 387 13.92 -12.50 7.06
N ALA A 388 14.87 -13.39 6.75
CA ALA A 388 15.08 -13.93 5.40
C ALA A 388 13.87 -14.77 4.93
N ARG A 389 13.26 -15.59 5.83
CA ARG A 389 12.01 -16.32 5.53
C ARG A 389 10.88 -15.36 5.16
N ILE A 390 10.69 -14.30 5.95
CA ILE A 390 9.67 -13.28 5.69
C ILE A 390 9.95 -12.58 4.36
N ALA A 391 11.21 -12.26 4.07
CA ALA A 391 11.62 -11.64 2.80
C ALA A 391 11.30 -12.54 1.61
N LEU A 392 11.56 -13.85 1.70
CA LEU A 392 11.22 -14.81 0.68
C LEU A 392 9.69 -14.91 0.48
N ALA A 393 8.92 -15.08 1.54
CA ALA A 393 7.47 -15.13 1.45
C ALA A 393 6.89 -13.85 0.83
N ARG A 394 7.46 -12.68 1.14
CA ARG A 394 7.10 -11.42 0.48
C ARG A 394 7.45 -11.42 -1.00
N ALA A 395 8.65 -11.88 -1.35
CA ALA A 395 9.11 -11.95 -2.74
C ALA A 395 8.25 -12.90 -3.59
N GLU A 396 7.77 -13.99 -3.01
CA GLU A 396 6.85 -14.95 -3.64
C GLU A 396 5.38 -14.47 -3.67
N GLY A 397 5.03 -13.41 -2.94
CA GLY A 397 3.66 -12.91 -2.83
C GLY A 397 2.77 -13.71 -1.87
N SER A 398 3.37 -14.44 -0.92
CA SER A 398 2.69 -15.29 0.09
C SER A 398 2.81 -14.74 1.53
N ALA A 399 3.20 -13.47 1.71
CA ALA A 399 3.45 -12.88 3.03
C ALA A 399 2.27 -12.94 4.01
N ARG A 400 1.03 -12.97 3.51
CA ARG A 400 -0.19 -13.11 4.34
C ARG A 400 -0.44 -14.55 4.83
N GLU A 401 0.25 -15.54 4.27
CA GLU A 401 0.11 -16.95 4.60
C GLU A 401 1.13 -17.43 5.63
N LEU A 402 2.06 -16.54 6.05
CA LEU A 402 3.05 -16.83 7.08
C LEU A 402 2.36 -17.22 8.41
N ARG A 403 2.74 -18.40 8.94
CA ARG A 403 2.28 -18.96 10.21
C ARG A 403 3.44 -19.12 11.17
#